data_eca19002dfd1ff0b1bc677938e9775c7
#
_entry.id   eca19002dfd1ff0b1bc677938e9775c7
#
_cell.length_a   1.000
_cell.length_b   1.000
_cell.length_c   1.000
_cell.angle_alpha   90.00
_cell.angle_beta   90.00
_cell.angle_gamma   90.00
#
_symmetry.space_group_name_H-M   'P 1'
#
loop_
_entity.id
_entity.type
_entity.pdbx_description
1 polymer ?
#
loop_
_entity_poly.entity_id
_entity_poly.type
_entity_poly.pdbx_seq_one_letter_code
_entity_poly.pdbx_strand_id
1 'polypeptide(L)'
;IKRAARHGVNTSINGVHAIADDPEIKIVFDATSATAHINNAPILKDAGKIVFDMTPAAIGPFVVPCVNLEHLLGQKTDNYNMVTCGGQATIPIAYAINRVADSEYTEIVSCISSKSAGPGTRANIDEFTETTAKALVEVGGADRGKALIILNPAEPPLMMSNTIYSIVRKPDKKAIEESVNQIVADVQKYVPGYSLRVPPIIDGNMVTVIVQVEGAGDFLPKYSGNLDIINAAAISAAEEVAKRISKEA
;
A
#
# COMPACT_ATOMS: atom_id res chain seq x y z
N ILE A 1 -23.53 -7.12 0.80
CA ILE A 1 -24.77 -6.37 0.52
C ILE A 1 -25.57 -6.14 1.79
N LYS A 2 -26.20 -7.17 2.44
CA LYS A 2 -27.05 -6.98 3.65
C LYS A 2 -26.37 -6.20 4.78
N ARG A 3 -25.05 -6.40 4.99
CA ARG A 3 -24.26 -5.68 6.04
C ARG A 3 -24.10 -4.21 5.69
N ALA A 4 -23.68 -3.89 4.46
CA ALA A 4 -23.50 -2.51 3.99
C ALA A 4 -24.84 -1.75 4.01
N ALA A 5 -25.94 -2.37 3.57
CA ALA A 5 -27.26 -1.76 3.63
C ALA A 5 -27.70 -1.40 5.06
N ARG A 6 -27.31 -2.18 6.09
CA ARG A 6 -27.58 -1.85 7.51
C ARG A 6 -26.85 -0.59 7.99
N HIS A 7 -25.78 -0.20 7.32
CA HIS A 7 -25.04 1.03 7.58
C HIS A 7 -25.45 2.19 6.68
N GLY A 8 -26.59 2.07 5.97
CA GLY A 8 -27.09 3.12 5.07
C GLY A 8 -26.30 3.28 3.77
N VAL A 9 -25.43 2.31 3.44
CA VAL A 9 -24.67 2.33 2.19
C VAL A 9 -25.49 1.75 1.06
N ASN A 10 -25.64 2.47 -0.05
CA ASN A 10 -26.28 1.97 -1.26
C ASN A 10 -25.53 0.75 -1.79
N THR A 11 -26.28 -0.27 -2.19
CA THR A 11 -25.70 -1.53 -2.67
C THR A 11 -26.38 -1.98 -3.96
N SER A 12 -25.59 -2.61 -4.84
CA SER A 12 -26.08 -3.18 -6.10
C SER A 12 -25.54 -4.59 -6.30
N ILE A 13 -26.28 -5.40 -7.04
CA ILE A 13 -25.87 -6.73 -7.51
C ILE A 13 -25.34 -6.70 -8.94
N ASN A 14 -25.35 -5.52 -9.59
CA ASN A 14 -24.95 -5.35 -11.00
C ASN A 14 -23.43 -5.23 -11.18
N GLY A 15 -22.65 -5.46 -10.13
CA GLY A 15 -21.20 -5.43 -10.18
C GLY A 15 -20.66 -4.06 -10.64
N VAL A 16 -19.63 -4.07 -11.47
CA VAL A 16 -18.93 -2.87 -11.96
C VAL A 16 -19.86 -1.95 -12.77
N HIS A 17 -20.87 -2.47 -13.46
CA HIS A 17 -21.80 -1.68 -14.26
C HIS A 17 -22.64 -0.73 -13.42
N ALA A 18 -22.98 -1.09 -12.18
CA ALA A 18 -23.69 -0.19 -11.27
C ALA A 18 -22.89 1.09 -10.94
N ILE A 19 -21.57 1.04 -11.09
CA ILE A 19 -20.66 2.17 -10.87
C ILE A 19 -20.37 2.88 -12.18
N ALA A 20 -20.11 2.11 -13.25
CA ALA A 20 -19.77 2.66 -14.55
C ALA A 20 -20.90 3.53 -15.12
N ASP A 21 -22.16 3.07 -14.97
CA ASP A 21 -23.35 3.73 -15.50
C ASP A 21 -23.79 4.95 -14.69
N ASP A 22 -23.27 5.15 -13.47
CA ASP A 22 -23.63 6.28 -12.60
C ASP A 22 -22.71 7.49 -12.87
N PRO A 23 -23.20 8.60 -13.45
CA PRO A 23 -22.40 9.77 -13.76
C PRO A 23 -21.95 10.58 -12.53
N GLU A 24 -22.58 10.37 -11.37
CA GLU A 24 -22.25 11.05 -10.11
C GLU A 24 -20.97 10.45 -9.48
N ILE A 25 -20.68 9.18 -9.74
CA ILE A 25 -19.48 8.50 -9.24
C ILE A 25 -18.28 8.90 -10.08
N LYS A 26 -17.29 9.55 -9.48
CA LYS A 26 -16.03 9.95 -10.14
C LYS A 26 -14.85 9.09 -9.70
N ILE A 27 -14.81 8.73 -8.43
CA ILE A 27 -13.71 7.98 -7.79
C ILE A 27 -14.22 6.61 -7.35
N VAL A 28 -13.45 5.57 -7.65
CA VAL A 28 -13.78 4.18 -7.37
C VAL A 28 -12.62 3.51 -6.63
N PHE A 29 -12.93 2.78 -5.55
CA PHE A 29 -11.98 1.89 -4.89
C PHE A 29 -12.30 0.45 -5.30
N ASP A 30 -11.37 -0.19 -6.01
CA ASP A 30 -11.53 -1.61 -6.36
C ASP A 30 -10.80 -2.49 -5.33
N ALA A 31 -11.59 -3.09 -4.45
CA ALA A 31 -11.12 -4.02 -3.42
C ALA A 31 -11.58 -5.46 -3.71
N THR A 32 -11.64 -5.86 -4.97
CA THR A 32 -12.09 -7.18 -5.41
C THR A 32 -10.93 -8.20 -5.42
N SER A 33 -10.50 -8.67 -6.56
CA SER A 33 -9.35 -9.55 -6.75
C SER A 33 -8.55 -9.11 -7.98
N ALA A 34 -7.29 -9.53 -8.11
CA ALA A 34 -6.48 -9.20 -9.28
C ALA A 34 -7.18 -9.53 -10.60
N THR A 35 -7.74 -10.74 -10.71
CA THR A 35 -8.47 -11.17 -11.91
C THR A 35 -9.73 -10.33 -12.16
N ALA A 36 -10.48 -9.98 -11.10
CA ALA A 36 -11.67 -9.14 -11.25
C ALA A 36 -11.28 -7.71 -11.70
N HIS A 37 -10.23 -7.14 -11.11
CA HIS A 37 -9.77 -5.81 -11.49
C HIS A 37 -9.30 -5.74 -12.95
N ILE A 38 -8.59 -6.76 -13.45
CA ILE A 38 -8.21 -6.84 -14.87
C ILE A 38 -9.44 -6.71 -15.80
N ASN A 39 -10.58 -7.28 -15.40
CA ASN A 39 -11.81 -7.18 -16.17
C ASN A 39 -12.58 -5.86 -15.93
N ASN A 40 -12.52 -5.31 -14.71
CA ASN A 40 -13.24 -4.09 -14.33
C ASN A 40 -12.55 -2.81 -14.87
N ALA A 41 -11.22 -2.79 -14.88
CA ALA A 41 -10.44 -1.60 -15.20
C ALA A 41 -10.78 -1.00 -16.59
N PRO A 42 -10.89 -1.76 -17.69
CA PRO A 42 -11.31 -1.21 -18.98
C PRO A 42 -12.69 -0.56 -18.94
N ILE A 43 -13.66 -1.21 -18.27
CA ILE A 43 -15.04 -0.72 -18.16
C ILE A 43 -15.09 0.60 -17.41
N LEU A 44 -14.35 0.70 -16.31
CA LEU A 44 -14.28 1.92 -15.49
C LEU A 44 -13.56 3.05 -16.22
N LYS A 45 -12.50 2.71 -16.95
CA LYS A 45 -11.77 3.66 -17.80
C LYS A 45 -12.64 4.25 -18.90
N ASP A 46 -13.37 3.40 -19.64
CA ASP A 46 -14.28 3.82 -20.72
C ASP A 46 -15.42 4.69 -20.17
N ALA A 47 -15.84 4.45 -18.92
CA ALA A 47 -16.80 5.27 -18.20
C ALA A 47 -16.20 6.57 -17.58
N GLY A 48 -14.91 6.85 -17.79
CA GLY A 48 -14.23 8.04 -17.28
C GLY A 48 -14.05 8.07 -15.78
N LYS A 49 -14.02 6.90 -15.11
CA LYS A 49 -13.81 6.79 -13.67
C LYS A 49 -12.33 6.80 -13.33
N ILE A 50 -12.02 7.39 -12.18
CA ILE A 50 -10.68 7.32 -11.58
C ILE A 50 -10.70 6.18 -10.55
N VAL A 51 -9.78 5.23 -10.70
CA VAL A 51 -9.77 4.00 -9.92
C VAL A 51 -8.56 3.95 -8.99
N PHE A 52 -8.80 3.64 -7.72
CA PHE A 52 -7.78 3.23 -6.76
C PHE A 52 -7.84 1.71 -6.64
N ASP A 53 -6.90 1.04 -7.30
CA ASP A 53 -6.79 -0.41 -7.29
C ASP A 53 -6.10 -0.89 -6.01
N MET A 54 -6.86 -1.52 -5.13
CA MET A 54 -6.38 -2.12 -3.88
C MET A 54 -6.06 -3.62 -4.04
N THR A 55 -6.09 -4.12 -5.28
CA THR A 55 -5.72 -5.49 -5.63
C THR A 55 -4.27 -5.54 -6.11
N PRO A 56 -3.61 -6.70 -6.09
CA PRO A 56 -2.26 -6.83 -6.63
C PRO A 56 -2.23 -7.06 -8.15
N ALA A 57 -3.20 -6.54 -8.92
CA ALA A 57 -3.29 -6.73 -10.37
C ALA A 57 -2.18 -6.01 -11.16
N ALA A 58 -1.52 -5.03 -10.55
CA ALA A 58 -0.44 -4.24 -11.15
C ALA A 58 -0.83 -3.53 -12.46
N ILE A 59 -2.06 -3.03 -12.53
CA ILE A 59 -2.52 -2.15 -13.61
C ILE A 59 -2.32 -0.69 -13.18
N GLY A 60 -1.81 0.15 -14.09
CA GLY A 60 -1.49 1.54 -13.77
C GLY A 60 -0.22 1.70 -12.92
N PRO A 61 0.20 2.95 -12.64
CA PRO A 61 1.37 3.23 -11.84
C PRO A 61 1.18 2.83 -10.39
N PHE A 62 2.23 2.34 -9.77
CA PHE A 62 2.27 2.09 -8.33
C PHE A 62 2.24 3.38 -7.54
N VAL A 63 1.41 3.44 -6.50
CA VAL A 63 1.21 4.61 -5.65
C VAL A 63 1.54 4.31 -4.21
N VAL A 64 2.45 5.09 -3.65
CA VAL A 64 2.73 5.19 -2.22
C VAL A 64 2.60 6.66 -1.85
N PRO A 65 1.57 7.09 -1.10
CA PRO A 65 1.19 8.49 -0.96
C PRO A 65 2.34 9.42 -0.57
N CYS A 66 3.12 9.05 0.46
CA CYS A 66 4.24 9.88 0.94
C CYS A 66 5.51 9.81 0.07
N VAL A 67 5.53 9.00 -1.00
CA VAL A 67 6.72 8.83 -1.86
C VAL A 67 6.51 9.47 -3.23
N ASN A 68 5.47 9.08 -3.97
CA ASN A 68 5.36 9.44 -5.37
C ASN A 68 4.01 10.00 -5.81
N LEU A 69 3.04 10.16 -4.91
CA LEU A 69 1.71 10.66 -5.28
C LEU A 69 1.78 12.05 -5.93
N GLU A 70 2.54 12.98 -5.38
CA GLU A 70 2.67 14.35 -5.92
C GLU A 70 3.16 14.35 -7.37
N HIS A 71 4.11 13.47 -7.70
CA HIS A 71 4.58 13.29 -9.06
C HIS A 71 3.49 12.74 -9.99
N LEU A 72 2.74 11.72 -9.54
CA LEU A 72 1.67 11.09 -10.31
C LEU A 72 0.48 12.02 -10.53
N LEU A 73 0.18 12.87 -9.57
CA LEU A 73 -0.85 13.89 -9.71
C LEU A 73 -0.56 14.87 -10.87
N GLY A 74 0.70 15.05 -11.27
CA GLY A 74 1.10 15.80 -12.46
C GLY A 74 0.82 15.09 -13.78
N GLN A 75 0.49 13.80 -13.74
CA GLN A 75 0.23 12.97 -14.92
C GLN A 75 -1.26 12.70 -15.10
N LYS A 76 -1.69 12.43 -16.33
CA LYS A 76 -3.07 12.01 -16.60
C LYS A 76 -3.18 10.51 -16.32
N THR A 77 -3.62 10.16 -15.11
CA THR A 77 -3.76 8.77 -14.65
C THR A 77 -5.21 8.51 -14.28
N ASP A 78 -5.77 7.41 -14.76
CA ASP A 78 -7.12 6.94 -14.49
C ASP A 78 -7.15 5.71 -13.56
N ASN A 79 -6.01 5.07 -13.33
CA ASN A 79 -5.89 3.90 -12.45
C ASN A 79 -4.63 4.04 -11.58
N TYR A 80 -4.83 4.15 -10.27
CA TYR A 80 -3.78 4.25 -9.25
C TYR A 80 -3.65 2.91 -8.54
N ASN A 81 -2.57 2.16 -8.79
CA ASN A 81 -2.34 0.88 -8.12
C ASN A 81 -1.73 1.09 -6.73
N MET A 82 -2.47 0.69 -5.70
CA MET A 82 -2.05 0.81 -4.30
C MET A 82 -1.04 -0.26 -3.85
N VAL A 83 -0.42 -0.97 -4.79
CA VAL A 83 0.56 -2.03 -4.56
C VAL A 83 -0.06 -3.18 -3.75
N THR A 84 0.30 -3.27 -2.48
CA THR A 84 -0.19 -4.27 -1.50
C THR A 84 -0.13 -3.67 -0.10
N CYS A 85 -0.78 -4.30 0.86
CA CYS A 85 -0.67 -3.88 2.27
C CYS A 85 0.79 -3.92 2.78
N GLY A 86 1.54 -4.96 2.41
CA GLY A 86 2.98 -5.05 2.72
C GLY A 86 3.79 -3.99 2.00
N GLY A 87 3.45 -3.71 0.73
CA GLY A 87 4.07 -2.64 -0.04
C GLY A 87 3.87 -1.27 0.60
N GLN A 88 2.64 -0.92 0.99
CA GLN A 88 2.36 0.35 1.68
C GLN A 88 3.13 0.48 3.00
N ALA A 89 3.37 -0.62 3.70
CA ALA A 89 4.12 -0.61 4.95
C ALA A 89 5.65 -0.52 4.75
N THR A 90 6.19 -0.99 3.64
CA THR A 90 7.64 -1.21 3.50
C THR A 90 8.31 -0.34 2.47
N ILE A 91 7.64 0.00 1.37
CA ILE A 91 8.19 0.83 0.29
C ILE A 91 8.59 2.23 0.78
N PRO A 92 7.86 2.91 1.68
CA PRO A 92 8.33 4.17 2.26
C PRO A 92 9.72 4.04 2.87
N ILE A 93 9.96 2.98 3.65
CA ILE A 93 11.27 2.72 4.27
C ILE A 93 12.34 2.41 3.23
N ALA A 94 12.02 1.54 2.23
CA ALA A 94 12.94 1.24 1.14
C ALA A 94 13.37 2.50 0.41
N TYR A 95 12.42 3.37 0.06
CA TYR A 95 12.69 4.67 -0.54
C TYR A 95 13.55 5.57 0.36
N ALA A 96 13.22 5.64 1.66
CA ALA A 96 13.97 6.46 2.61
C ALA A 96 15.43 6.01 2.75
N ILE A 97 15.70 4.71 2.69
CA ILE A 97 17.06 4.16 2.67
C ILE A 97 17.73 4.50 1.31
N ASN A 98 17.05 4.19 0.21
CA ASN A 98 17.62 4.33 -1.13
C ASN A 98 18.03 5.76 -1.44
N ARG A 99 17.20 6.76 -1.14
CA ARG A 99 17.46 8.16 -1.48
C ARG A 99 18.74 8.75 -0.85
N VAL A 100 19.28 8.10 0.20
CA VAL A 100 20.50 8.56 0.90
C VAL A 100 21.65 7.55 0.85
N ALA A 101 21.36 6.26 0.58
CA ALA A 101 22.36 5.20 0.72
C ALA A 101 22.59 4.36 -0.55
N ASP A 102 21.80 4.56 -1.62
CA ASP A 102 21.95 3.88 -2.92
C ASP A 102 21.82 2.36 -2.79
N SER A 103 20.59 1.86 -2.81
CA SER A 103 20.26 0.46 -2.52
C SER A 103 20.46 -0.46 -3.73
N GLU A 104 21.41 -1.37 -3.63
CA GLU A 104 21.63 -2.44 -4.62
C GLU A 104 20.54 -3.51 -4.57
N TYR A 105 20.06 -3.83 -3.37
CA TYR A 105 19.05 -4.86 -3.14
C TYR A 105 18.20 -4.49 -1.95
N THR A 106 16.88 -4.70 -2.06
CA THR A 106 15.97 -4.58 -0.92
C THR A 106 15.04 -5.79 -0.86
N GLU A 107 14.97 -6.43 0.30
CA GLU A 107 14.05 -7.51 0.59
C GLU A 107 13.13 -7.12 1.74
N ILE A 108 11.85 -7.50 1.63
CA ILE A 108 10.91 -7.32 2.73
C ILE A 108 10.31 -8.63 3.20
N VAL A 109 10.12 -8.75 4.49
CA VAL A 109 9.36 -9.84 5.11
C VAL A 109 8.17 -9.21 5.83
N SER A 110 6.98 -9.38 5.26
CA SER A 110 5.72 -8.88 5.81
C SER A 110 5.04 -9.97 6.63
N CYS A 111 4.92 -9.78 7.94
CA CYS A 111 4.27 -10.70 8.85
C CYS A 111 2.94 -10.14 9.31
N ILE A 112 1.85 -10.80 8.96
CA ILE A 112 0.48 -10.43 9.34
C ILE A 112 -0.18 -11.56 10.13
N SER A 113 -1.16 -11.22 10.97
CA SER A 113 -1.97 -12.23 11.62
C SER A 113 -2.74 -13.06 10.60
N SER A 114 -2.74 -14.38 10.74
CA SER A 114 -3.53 -15.28 9.91
C SER A 114 -5.02 -14.94 9.95
N LYS A 115 -5.51 -14.34 11.03
CA LYS A 115 -6.91 -13.88 11.19
C LYS A 115 -7.24 -12.64 10.34
N SER A 116 -6.24 -11.83 9.97
CA SER A 116 -6.43 -10.66 9.10
C SER A 116 -6.20 -10.98 7.61
N ALA A 117 -5.78 -12.21 7.30
CA ALA A 117 -5.62 -12.70 5.93
C ALA A 117 -6.90 -13.39 5.46
N GLY A 118 -7.76 -12.65 4.75
CA GLY A 118 -8.99 -13.17 4.16
C GLY A 118 -8.75 -14.07 2.94
N PRO A 119 -9.85 -14.61 2.35
CA PRO A 119 -9.75 -15.45 1.15
C PRO A 119 -9.03 -14.77 -0.01
N GLY A 120 -9.25 -13.47 -0.22
CA GLY A 120 -8.57 -12.69 -1.26
C GLY A 120 -7.06 -12.65 -1.08
N THR A 121 -6.56 -12.36 0.12
CA THR A 121 -5.12 -12.38 0.42
C THR A 121 -4.51 -13.75 0.15
N ARG A 122 -5.18 -14.82 0.57
CA ARG A 122 -4.69 -16.20 0.42
C ARG A 122 -4.68 -16.67 -1.04
N ALA A 123 -5.64 -16.20 -1.85
CA ALA A 123 -5.72 -16.54 -3.26
C ALA A 123 -4.74 -15.75 -4.15
N ASN A 124 -4.17 -14.65 -3.64
CA ASN A 124 -3.30 -13.75 -4.41
C ASN A 124 -1.91 -13.59 -3.74
N ILE A 125 -1.38 -14.66 -3.15
CA ILE A 125 -0.05 -14.61 -2.48
C ILE A 125 1.08 -14.40 -3.50
N ASP A 126 1.00 -15.04 -4.65
CA ASP A 126 2.00 -14.92 -5.71
C ASP A 126 2.00 -13.49 -6.28
N GLU A 127 0.83 -12.97 -6.62
CA GLU A 127 0.66 -11.59 -7.08
C GLU A 127 1.11 -10.58 -6.00
N PHE A 128 0.88 -10.87 -4.71
CA PHE A 128 1.39 -10.04 -3.63
C PHE A 128 2.91 -9.93 -3.67
N THR A 129 3.61 -11.06 -3.80
CA THR A 129 5.06 -11.10 -3.76
C THR A 129 5.67 -10.46 -5.00
N GLU A 130 5.14 -10.74 -6.19
CA GLU A 130 5.60 -10.18 -7.46
C GLU A 130 5.37 -8.67 -7.53
N THR A 131 4.15 -8.22 -7.23
CA THR A 131 3.78 -6.79 -7.27
C THR A 131 4.58 -5.99 -6.25
N THR A 132 4.75 -6.50 -5.04
CA THR A 132 5.54 -5.82 -4.01
C THR A 132 7.03 -5.75 -4.40
N ALA A 133 7.61 -6.85 -4.89
CA ALA A 133 9.00 -6.88 -5.34
C ALA A 133 9.26 -5.88 -6.48
N LYS A 134 8.34 -5.80 -7.44
CA LYS A 134 8.41 -4.84 -8.54
C LYS A 134 8.32 -3.39 -8.04
N ALA A 135 7.42 -3.10 -7.11
CA ALA A 135 7.26 -1.76 -6.55
C ALA A 135 8.45 -1.34 -5.64
N LEU A 136 9.17 -2.28 -5.01
CA LEU A 136 10.43 -1.99 -4.32
C LEU A 136 11.51 -1.45 -5.27
N VAL A 137 11.49 -1.87 -6.53
CA VAL A 137 12.37 -1.36 -7.59
C VAL A 137 11.83 -0.03 -8.12
N GLU A 138 10.59 -0.01 -8.61
CA GLU A 138 10.03 1.13 -9.34
C GLU A 138 9.77 2.36 -8.46
N VAL A 139 9.34 2.16 -7.21
CA VAL A 139 8.99 3.22 -6.25
C VAL A 139 10.01 3.33 -5.13
N GLY A 140 10.46 2.19 -4.60
CA GLY A 140 11.50 2.14 -3.55
C GLY A 140 12.88 2.53 -4.05
N GLY A 141 13.15 2.35 -5.34
CA GLY A 141 14.38 2.76 -6.03
C GLY A 141 15.55 1.78 -5.91
N ALA A 142 15.37 0.60 -5.32
CA ALA A 142 16.42 -0.41 -5.29
C ALA A 142 16.65 -1.02 -6.70
N ASP A 143 17.89 -1.45 -7.02
CA ASP A 143 18.16 -2.11 -8.30
C ASP A 143 17.44 -3.46 -8.42
N ARG A 144 17.27 -4.15 -7.28
CA ARG A 144 16.59 -5.45 -7.20
C ARG A 144 15.72 -5.50 -5.95
N GLY A 145 14.54 -6.11 -6.07
CA GLY A 145 13.57 -6.25 -4.99
C GLY A 145 13.13 -7.70 -4.77
N LYS A 146 12.83 -8.05 -3.52
CA LYS A 146 12.16 -9.31 -3.16
C LYS A 146 11.17 -9.09 -2.04
N ALA A 147 10.04 -9.78 -2.09
CA ALA A 147 9.03 -9.72 -1.06
C ALA A 147 8.64 -11.11 -0.58
N LEU A 148 8.42 -11.23 0.72
CA LEU A 148 7.92 -12.42 1.38
C LEU A 148 6.74 -12.04 2.27
N ILE A 149 5.75 -12.93 2.37
CA ILE A 149 4.63 -12.76 3.30
C ILE A 149 4.56 -13.96 4.24
N ILE A 150 4.34 -13.68 5.53
CA ILE A 150 4.14 -14.68 6.58
C ILE A 150 2.74 -14.50 7.14
N LEU A 151 1.91 -15.53 7.05
CA LEU A 151 0.60 -15.59 7.70
C LEU A 151 0.79 -16.24 9.07
N ASN A 152 0.88 -15.41 10.11
CA ASN A 152 1.22 -15.85 11.46
C ASN A 152 -0.03 -16.35 12.22
N PRO A 153 -0.05 -17.63 12.67
CA PRO A 153 -1.19 -18.22 13.36
C PRO A 153 -1.20 -17.99 14.89
N ALA A 154 -0.28 -17.19 15.44
CA ALA A 154 -0.16 -17.01 16.88
C ALA A 154 -1.46 -16.52 17.54
N GLU A 155 -1.69 -16.97 18.77
CA GLU A 155 -2.73 -16.54 19.68
C GLU A 155 -2.14 -16.02 20.99
N PRO A 156 -2.44 -14.79 21.41
CA PRO A 156 -3.30 -13.80 20.73
C PRO A 156 -2.69 -13.33 19.39
N PRO A 157 -3.53 -12.81 18.45
CA PRO A 157 -3.08 -12.34 17.16
C PRO A 157 -2.01 -11.26 17.28
N LEU A 158 -0.94 -11.37 16.48
CA LEU A 158 0.13 -10.38 16.45
C LEU A 158 -0.24 -9.18 15.58
N MET A 159 0.23 -8.00 15.97
CA MET A 159 0.19 -6.81 15.10
C MET A 159 1.01 -7.05 13.83
N MET A 160 0.60 -6.42 12.72
CA MET A 160 1.38 -6.45 11.50
C MET A 160 2.80 -5.94 11.77
N SER A 161 3.80 -6.75 11.45
CA SER A 161 5.22 -6.41 11.58
C SER A 161 5.95 -6.70 10.28
N ASN A 162 6.77 -5.77 9.86
CA ASN A 162 7.50 -5.89 8.60
C ASN A 162 8.97 -5.61 8.84
N THR A 163 9.82 -6.44 8.25
CA THR A 163 11.27 -6.25 8.26
C THR A 163 11.72 -5.91 6.85
N ILE A 164 12.47 -4.85 6.73
CA ILE A 164 13.08 -4.37 5.48
C ILE A 164 14.60 -4.57 5.62
N TYR A 165 15.17 -5.32 4.70
CA TYR A 165 16.60 -5.52 4.57
C TYR A 165 17.06 -4.84 3.29
N SER A 166 18.07 -3.95 3.37
CA SER A 166 18.65 -3.31 2.20
C SER A 166 20.16 -3.47 2.21
N ILE A 167 20.72 -3.89 1.08
CA ILE A 167 22.16 -3.83 0.81
C ILE A 167 22.41 -2.51 0.09
N VAL A 168 23.25 -1.66 0.68
CA VAL A 168 23.48 -0.29 0.20
C VAL A 168 24.93 -0.07 -0.18
N ARG A 169 25.19 0.84 -1.13
CA ARG A 169 26.54 1.21 -1.57
C ARG A 169 27.18 2.28 -0.72
N LYS A 170 26.37 3.11 -0.04
CA LYS A 170 26.81 4.29 0.73
C LYS A 170 26.22 4.26 2.14
N PRO A 171 26.72 3.41 3.04
CA PRO A 171 26.16 3.25 4.38
C PRO A 171 26.51 4.42 5.31
N ASP A 172 25.76 5.51 5.22
CA ASP A 172 25.84 6.62 6.18
C ASP A 172 24.76 6.43 7.24
N LYS A 173 25.18 6.03 8.44
CA LYS A 173 24.27 5.74 9.54
C LYS A 173 23.38 6.93 9.89
N LYS A 174 23.93 8.12 10.01
CA LYS A 174 23.20 9.32 10.42
C LYS A 174 22.17 9.71 9.36
N ALA A 175 22.59 9.75 8.10
CA ALA A 175 21.69 10.07 7.00
C ALA A 175 20.55 9.06 6.88
N ILE A 176 20.81 7.76 7.07
CA ILE A 176 19.79 6.70 7.04
C ILE A 176 18.81 6.86 8.21
N GLU A 177 19.28 7.06 9.44
CA GLU A 177 18.43 7.25 10.61
C GLU A 177 17.54 8.49 10.45
N GLU A 178 18.06 9.61 10.03
CA GLU A 178 17.30 10.85 9.78
C GLU A 178 16.26 10.65 8.69
N SER A 179 16.65 10.04 7.56
CA SER A 179 15.76 9.77 6.43
C SER A 179 14.62 8.82 6.79
N VAL A 180 14.91 7.75 7.54
CA VAL A 180 13.90 6.77 8.00
C VAL A 180 12.95 7.41 8.99
N ASN A 181 13.44 8.18 9.96
CA ASN A 181 12.57 8.88 10.91
C ASN A 181 11.65 9.89 10.22
N GLN A 182 12.14 10.61 9.22
CA GLN A 182 11.33 11.54 8.44
C GLN A 182 10.18 10.83 7.72
N ILE A 183 10.46 9.74 7.01
CA ILE A 183 9.43 9.04 6.25
C ILE A 183 8.41 8.35 7.18
N VAL A 184 8.83 7.88 8.35
CA VAL A 184 7.91 7.36 9.38
C VAL A 184 6.92 8.44 9.80
N ALA A 185 7.40 9.66 10.07
CA ALA A 185 6.52 10.79 10.40
C ALA A 185 5.58 11.15 9.24
N ASP A 186 6.01 11.00 7.99
CA ASP A 186 5.15 11.26 6.83
C ASP A 186 4.07 10.18 6.67
N VAL A 187 4.38 8.91 6.89
CA VAL A 187 3.38 7.82 6.90
C VAL A 187 2.38 8.01 8.04
N GLN A 188 2.83 8.43 9.22
CA GLN A 188 1.97 8.65 10.40
C GLN A 188 0.90 9.71 10.18
N LYS A 189 1.03 10.61 9.19
CA LYS A 189 0.00 11.60 8.84
C LYS A 189 -1.30 10.93 8.38
N TYR A 190 -1.24 9.75 7.77
CA TYR A 190 -2.41 8.99 7.34
C TYR A 190 -2.54 7.60 7.99
N VAL A 191 -1.48 7.08 8.64
CA VAL A 191 -1.48 5.83 9.42
C VAL A 191 -0.88 6.11 10.80
N PRO A 192 -1.63 6.66 11.76
CA PRO A 192 -1.09 7.02 13.08
C PRO A 192 -0.45 5.84 13.84
N GLY A 193 -0.91 4.61 13.62
CA GLY A 193 -0.37 3.38 14.23
C GLY A 193 0.91 2.84 13.58
N TYR A 194 1.52 3.53 12.62
CA TYR A 194 2.78 3.15 11.99
C TYR A 194 3.97 3.55 12.88
N SER A 195 4.86 2.63 13.19
CA SER A 195 5.98 2.90 14.10
C SER A 195 7.20 2.02 13.84
N LEU A 196 8.39 2.54 14.17
CA LEU A 196 9.60 1.73 14.26
C LEU A 196 9.56 0.87 15.52
N ARG A 197 9.96 -0.39 15.41
CA ARG A 197 10.13 -1.28 16.56
C ARG A 197 11.43 -1.02 17.32
N VAL A 198 12.45 -0.71 16.56
CA VAL A 198 13.80 -0.34 17.03
C VAL A 198 14.39 0.68 16.05
N PRO A 199 15.39 1.48 16.46
CA PRO A 199 16.15 2.30 15.52
C PRO A 199 16.73 1.46 14.36
N PRO A 200 16.96 2.03 13.18
CA PRO A 200 17.60 1.32 12.07
C PRO A 200 18.91 0.65 12.50
N ILE A 201 19.09 -0.61 12.14
CA ILE A 201 20.30 -1.39 12.42
C ILE A 201 21.16 -1.36 11.16
N ILE A 202 22.39 -0.86 11.27
CA ILE A 202 23.35 -0.80 10.16
C ILE A 202 24.55 -1.66 10.53
N ASP A 203 24.80 -2.71 9.75
CA ASP A 203 25.94 -3.61 9.88
C ASP A 203 26.67 -3.68 8.53
N GLY A 204 27.83 -3.02 8.46
CA GLY A 204 28.54 -2.86 7.21
C GLY A 204 27.67 -2.14 6.16
N ASN A 205 27.39 -2.83 5.07
CA ASN A 205 26.52 -2.34 4.00
C ASN A 205 25.05 -2.85 4.10
N MET A 206 24.73 -3.61 5.14
CA MET A 206 23.38 -4.08 5.37
C MET A 206 22.63 -3.17 6.33
N VAL A 207 21.48 -2.70 5.89
CA VAL A 207 20.54 -1.89 6.68
C VAL A 207 19.30 -2.73 6.96
N THR A 208 18.94 -2.83 8.24
CA THR A 208 17.70 -3.51 8.67
C THR A 208 16.81 -2.53 9.41
N VAL A 209 15.56 -2.44 8.95
CA VAL A 209 14.52 -1.62 9.59
C VAL A 209 13.31 -2.50 9.90
N ILE A 210 12.76 -2.37 11.10
CA ILE A 210 11.59 -3.12 11.54
C ILE A 210 10.48 -2.14 11.88
N VAL A 211 9.36 -2.24 11.16
CA VAL A 211 8.18 -1.41 11.37
C VAL A 211 7.00 -2.27 11.85
N GLN A 212 6.16 -1.66 12.67
CA GLN A 212 4.88 -2.22 13.08
C GLN A 212 3.75 -1.32 12.62
N VAL A 213 2.63 -1.93 12.24
CA VAL A 213 1.39 -1.23 11.94
C VAL A 213 0.30 -1.72 12.90
N GLU A 214 -0.08 -0.84 13.81
CA GLU A 214 -1.27 -1.02 14.64
C GLU A 214 -2.47 -0.41 13.92
N GLY A 215 -3.53 -1.19 13.70
CA GLY A 215 -4.75 -0.69 13.09
C GLY A 215 -5.50 0.29 14.01
N ALA A 216 -6.35 1.12 13.44
CA ALA A 216 -7.15 2.11 14.17
C ALA A 216 -8.07 1.46 15.23
N GLY A 217 -8.55 0.25 14.96
CA GLY A 217 -9.45 -0.46 15.88
C GLY A 217 -10.91 -0.03 15.78
N ASP A 218 -11.29 0.70 14.72
CA ASP A 218 -12.65 1.17 14.51
C ASP A 218 -13.59 0.04 14.08
N PHE A 219 -13.41 -0.44 12.86
CA PHE A 219 -14.23 -1.53 12.30
C PHE A 219 -13.53 -2.89 12.37
N LEU A 220 -12.22 -2.89 12.23
CA LEU A 220 -11.36 -4.06 12.32
C LEU A 220 -10.53 -4.02 13.61
N PRO A 221 -10.15 -5.20 14.16
CA PRO A 221 -9.29 -5.22 15.34
C PRO A 221 -7.92 -4.62 15.03
N LYS A 222 -7.27 -4.07 16.05
CA LYS A 222 -5.94 -3.42 15.94
C LYS A 222 -4.85 -4.29 15.30
N TYR A 223 -4.92 -5.62 15.44
CA TYR A 223 -3.98 -6.52 14.75
C TYR A 223 -4.16 -6.54 13.23
N SER A 224 -5.26 -6.03 12.69
CA SER A 224 -5.53 -5.93 11.25
C SER A 224 -4.91 -4.69 10.60
N GLY A 225 -3.74 -4.25 11.08
CA GLY A 225 -3.01 -3.11 10.54
C GLY A 225 -2.72 -3.20 9.03
N ASN A 226 -2.63 -4.42 8.49
CA ASN A 226 -2.50 -4.64 7.05
C ASN A 226 -3.70 -4.14 6.23
N LEU A 227 -4.91 -4.30 6.75
CA LEU A 227 -6.10 -3.80 6.07
C LEU A 227 -6.25 -2.29 6.27
N ASP A 228 -5.93 -1.78 7.45
CA ASP A 228 -6.03 -0.36 7.73
C ASP A 228 -5.00 0.47 6.93
N ILE A 229 -3.75 0.01 6.79
CA ILE A 229 -2.73 0.78 6.07
C ILE A 229 -3.05 0.93 4.58
N ILE A 230 -3.53 -0.12 3.91
CA ILE A 230 -3.87 -0.01 2.48
C ILE A 230 -5.11 0.86 2.28
N ASN A 231 -6.11 0.77 3.17
CA ASN A 231 -7.28 1.62 3.15
C ASN A 231 -6.90 3.10 3.37
N ALA A 232 -6.11 3.38 4.40
CA ALA A 232 -5.67 4.73 4.73
C ALA A 232 -4.83 5.35 3.61
N ALA A 233 -3.95 4.57 2.99
CA ALA A 233 -3.16 5.00 1.83
C ALA A 233 -4.06 5.33 0.63
N ALA A 234 -5.04 4.47 0.32
CA ALA A 234 -5.97 4.69 -0.78
C ALA A 234 -6.84 5.93 -0.55
N ILE A 235 -7.35 6.13 0.67
CA ILE A 235 -8.13 7.31 1.04
C ILE A 235 -7.26 8.56 0.93
N SER A 236 -6.05 8.55 1.48
CA SER A 236 -5.12 9.68 1.39
C SER A 236 -4.83 10.10 -0.05
N ALA A 237 -4.59 9.12 -0.92
CA ALA A 237 -4.36 9.40 -2.34
C ALA A 237 -5.63 9.91 -3.04
N ALA A 238 -6.79 9.33 -2.76
CA ALA A 238 -8.06 9.72 -3.36
C ALA A 238 -8.47 11.15 -2.95
N GLU A 239 -8.20 11.55 -1.72
CA GLU A 239 -8.46 12.91 -1.24
C GLU A 239 -7.65 13.95 -2.00
N GLU A 240 -6.38 13.69 -2.29
CA GLU A 240 -5.55 14.61 -3.08
C GLU A 240 -6.02 14.69 -4.55
N VAL A 241 -6.43 13.56 -5.14
CA VAL A 241 -7.03 13.53 -6.47
C VAL A 241 -8.36 14.31 -6.48
N ALA A 242 -9.23 14.10 -5.48
CA ALA A 242 -10.51 14.81 -5.37
C ALA A 242 -10.33 16.34 -5.27
N LYS A 243 -9.34 16.81 -4.49
CA LYS A 243 -8.99 18.24 -4.40
C LYS A 243 -8.60 18.83 -5.76
N ARG A 244 -7.91 18.06 -6.62
CA ARG A 244 -7.56 18.51 -7.97
C ARG A 244 -8.78 18.60 -8.86
N ILE A 245 -9.59 17.53 -8.93
CA ILE A 245 -10.82 17.51 -9.74
C ILE A 245 -11.72 18.71 -9.38
N SER A 246 -11.85 19.01 -8.07
CA SER A 246 -12.68 20.11 -7.59
C SER A 246 -12.13 21.49 -7.93
N LYS A 247 -10.84 21.62 -8.25
CA LYS A 247 -10.24 22.90 -8.68
C LYS A 247 -10.33 23.11 -10.19
N GLU A 248 -10.48 22.04 -10.96
CA GLU A 248 -10.57 22.05 -12.42
C GLU A 248 -12.04 22.15 -12.93
N ALA A 249 -13.02 21.93 -12.04
CA ALA A 249 -14.45 22.05 -12.30
C ALA A 249 -14.98 23.46 -12.01
#